data_674ebf997ab61072fa43ce21ee4d6052
#
_entry.id   674ebf997ab61072fa43ce21ee4d6052
#
_cell.length_a   1.000
_cell.length_b   1.000
_cell.length_c   1.000
_cell.angle_alpha   90.00
_cell.angle_beta   90.00
_cell.angle_gamma   90.00
#
_symmetry.space_group_name_H-M   'P 1'
#
loop_
_entity.id
_entity.type
_entity.pdbx_description
1 polymer ?
#
loop_
_entity_poly.entity_id
_entity_poly.type
_entity_poly.pdbx_seq_one_letter_code
_entity_poly.pdbx_strand_id
1 'polypeptide(L)'
;MQELQQVETHWYETSTVSTVAEDNVVAKKFELLGNYPNPFNPTTKIRFSNDKTSNVELNVYSINGALVATILNKQLDTGTYDISWNGRGTGNKILPSGMYLYEIKSDNRVLQGKMLFLK
;
A
#
# COMPACT_ATOMS: atom_id res chain seq x y z
N MET A 1 -21.57 -6.03 28.39
CA MET A 1 -21.21 -5.65 28.99
C MET A 1 -20.77 -4.97 28.81
N GLN A 2 -20.84 -5.57 28.50
CA GLN A 2 -20.32 -5.37 28.73
C GLN A 2 -19.92 -5.06 28.41
N GLU A 3 -20.64 -5.85 28.48
CA GLU A 3 -20.37 -5.75 28.74
C GLU A 3 -19.86 -5.44 28.37
N LEU A 4 -20.33 -6.05 28.16
CA LEU A 4 -19.98 -5.93 28.22
C LEU A 4 -19.37 -5.60 27.85
N GLN A 5 -19.64 -6.11 27.65
CA GLN A 5 -19.24 -5.89 27.71
C GLN A 5 -18.55 -5.60 27.28
N GLN A 6 -18.90 -6.15 27.12
CA GLN A 6 -18.51 -5.92 27.10
C GLN A 6 -17.84 -5.72 26.61
N VAL A 7 -18.51 -6.61 26.41
CA VAL A 7 -18.23 -6.43 26.41
C VAL A 7 -17.44 -6.25 25.98
N GLU A 8 -17.34 -6.48 25.93
CA GLU A 8 -16.94 -6.40 25.98
C GLU A 8 -16.24 -6.17 25.51
N THR A 9 -16.77 -7.00 25.37
CA THR A 9 -16.53 -6.82 25.42
C THR A 9 -15.78 -6.54 24.96
N HIS A 10 -15.99 -6.81 24.93
CA HIS A 10 -15.56 -6.58 25.10
C HIS A 10 -14.86 -6.38 24.39
N TRP A 11 -15.28 -7.09 24.24
CA TRP A 11 -15.00 -7.04 24.37
C TRP A 11 -14.41 -6.62 23.58
N TYR A 12 -14.92 -7.09 23.49
CA TYR A 12 -14.87 -6.73 23.50
C TYR A 12 -14.47 -6.21 22.89
N GLU A 13 -15.10 -7.07 22.79
CA GLU A 13 -15.28 -6.50 22.93
C GLU A 13 -15.02 -6.01 22.54
N THR A 14 -15.35 -6.68 22.18
CA THR A 14 -15.61 -6.17 22.31
C THR A 14 -15.41 -5.67 21.88
N SER A 15 -15.79 -6.06 21.32
CA SER A 15 -16.09 -5.41 21.36
C SER A 15 -15.96 -4.97 20.84
N THR A 16 -16.26 -5.30 20.25
CA THR A 16 -16.63 -4.68 20.09
C THR A 16 -16.52 -4.25 19.43
N VAL A 17 -16.88 -4.49 18.88
CA VAL A 17 -17.19 -3.88 18.57
C VAL A 17 -16.94 -3.65 17.91
N SER A 18 -17.23 -3.87 17.42
CA SER A 18 -17.39 -3.33 17.08
C SER A 18 -17.20 -3.07 16.40
N THR A 19 -17.46 -3.21 15.85
CA THR A 19 -17.64 -2.69 15.41
C THR A 19 -17.42 -2.33 14.74
N VAL A 20 -17.79 -2.47 14.18
CA VAL A 20 -17.78 -1.96 13.73
C VAL A 20 -17.43 -1.64 13.17
N ALA A 21 -17.62 -1.69 12.67
CA ALA A 21 -17.33 -1.20 12.34
C ALA A 21 -16.85 -0.91 11.87
N GLU A 22 -16.86 -0.87 11.43
CA GLU A 22 -16.32 -0.45 11.11
C GLU A 22 -15.89 -0.47 10.28
N ASP A 23 -16.29 -0.81 9.37
CA ASP A 23 -15.91 -0.73 8.58
C ASP A 23 -15.57 0.33 7.84
N ASN A 24 -16.06 0.87 7.68
CA ASN A 24 -15.68 1.92 7.05
C ASN A 24 -14.55 2.40 7.55
N VAL A 25 -13.85 2.37 6.91
CA VAL A 25 -12.71 2.29 7.63
C VAL A 25 -11.76 3.40 7.35
N VAL A 26 -11.50 4.16 8.35
CA VAL A 26 -10.43 5.13 8.29
C VAL A 26 -9.14 4.38 8.55
N ALA A 27 -8.16 4.54 7.67
CA ALA A 27 -6.85 3.95 7.87
C ALA A 27 -6.20 4.61 9.08
N LYS A 28 -5.61 3.80 9.97
CA LYS A 28 -5.09 4.29 11.23
C LYS A 28 -3.60 4.50 11.23
N LYS A 29 -2.90 4.06 10.17
CA LYS A 29 -1.47 4.29 10.08
C LYS A 29 -1.02 4.23 8.64
N PHE A 30 0.15 4.80 8.41
CA PHE A 30 0.82 4.73 7.12
C PHE A 30 1.54 3.40 7.04
N GLU A 31 1.07 2.50 6.19
CA GLU A 31 1.52 1.11 6.20
C GLU A 31 1.53 0.54 4.79
N LEU A 32 2.59 -0.18 4.47
CA LEU A 32 2.67 -0.94 3.24
C LEU A 32 2.11 -2.34 3.49
N LEU A 33 1.13 -2.73 2.67
CA LEU A 33 0.49 -4.03 2.80
C LEU A 33 0.99 -5.04 1.78
N GLY A 34 1.89 -4.62 0.88
CA GLY A 34 2.52 -5.49 -0.09
C GLY A 34 1.99 -5.31 -1.49
N ASN A 35 2.40 -6.19 -2.38
CA ASN A 35 1.89 -6.21 -3.74
C ASN A 35 1.43 -7.61 -4.11
N TYR A 36 0.40 -7.69 -4.93
CA TYR A 36 -0.16 -8.97 -5.36
C TYR A 36 -0.61 -8.89 -6.82
N PRO A 37 -0.26 -9.86 -7.62
CA PRO A 37 0.59 -11.02 -7.33
C PRO A 37 2.06 -10.62 -7.22
N ASN A 38 2.84 -11.47 -6.53
CA ASN A 38 4.28 -11.34 -6.40
C ASN A 38 4.86 -12.74 -6.27
N PRO A 39 5.54 -13.28 -7.28
CA PRO A 39 5.96 -12.66 -8.55
C PRO A 39 4.77 -12.25 -9.42
N PHE A 40 4.99 -11.29 -10.32
CA PHE A 40 3.90 -10.82 -11.18
C PHE A 40 4.29 -10.87 -12.66
N ASN A 41 3.25 -10.95 -13.52
CA ASN A 41 3.42 -11.02 -14.97
C ASN A 41 2.08 -10.64 -15.62
N PRO A 42 1.95 -9.52 -16.29
CA PRO A 42 2.86 -8.36 -16.23
C PRO A 42 2.41 -7.32 -15.21
N THR A 43 1.28 -7.52 -14.53
CA THR A 43 0.65 -6.52 -13.70
C THR A 43 0.58 -6.95 -12.25
N THR A 44 0.79 -6.01 -11.36
CA THR A 44 0.62 -6.21 -9.93
C THR A 44 -0.13 -5.00 -9.36
N LYS A 45 -0.69 -5.18 -8.17
CA LYS A 45 -1.29 -4.08 -7.40
C LYS A 45 -0.52 -3.92 -6.11
N ILE A 46 -0.13 -2.70 -5.84
CA ILE A 46 0.57 -2.34 -4.61
C ILE A 46 -0.47 -1.77 -3.67
N ARG A 47 -0.61 -2.38 -2.49
CA ARG A 47 -1.61 -1.97 -1.50
C ARG A 47 -0.91 -1.28 -0.34
N PHE A 48 -1.44 -0.12 0.04
CA PHE A 48 -0.94 0.61 1.20
C PHE A 48 -2.07 1.39 1.85
N SER A 49 -1.87 1.75 3.10
CA SER A 49 -2.79 2.62 3.81
C SER A 49 -2.13 3.96 4.10
N ASN A 50 -2.92 5.02 4.01
CA ASN A 50 -2.50 6.38 4.26
C ASN A 50 -3.30 6.92 5.44
N ASP A 51 -2.62 7.41 6.47
CA ASP A 51 -3.25 7.77 7.73
C ASP A 51 -3.70 9.22 7.81
N LYS A 52 -3.34 10.02 6.82
CA LYS A 52 -3.74 11.44 6.78
C LYS A 52 -3.67 11.95 5.35
N THR A 53 -4.41 13.00 5.08
CA THR A 53 -4.35 13.67 3.78
C THR A 53 -2.92 14.20 3.58
N SER A 54 -2.27 13.75 2.52
CA SER A 54 -0.87 14.07 2.25
C SER A 54 -0.56 13.83 0.80
N ASN A 55 0.55 14.40 0.33
CA ASN A 55 1.05 14.08 -1.00
C ASN A 55 1.74 12.73 -0.92
N VAL A 56 1.29 11.79 -1.75
CA VAL A 56 1.82 10.43 -1.78
C VAL A 56 2.49 10.19 -3.12
N GLU A 57 3.71 9.69 -3.06
CA GLU A 57 4.50 9.38 -4.23
C GLU A 57 4.90 7.90 -4.19
N LEU A 58 4.66 7.19 -5.29
CA LEU A 58 5.00 5.77 -5.40
C LEU A 58 5.97 5.61 -6.55
N ASN A 59 7.20 5.23 -6.24
CA ASN A 59 8.29 5.10 -7.18
C ASN A 59 8.79 3.66 -7.25
N VAL A 60 9.26 3.27 -8.42
CA VAL A 60 9.87 1.96 -8.63
C VAL A 60 11.32 2.16 -9.08
N TYR A 61 12.20 1.38 -8.48
CA TYR A 61 13.64 1.42 -8.74
C TYR A 61 14.13 0.05 -9.20
N SER A 62 15.13 0.06 -10.05
CA SER A 62 15.87 -1.16 -10.37
C SER A 62 16.69 -1.59 -9.15
N ILE A 63 17.23 -2.81 -9.20
CA ILE A 63 17.99 -3.36 -8.07
C ILE A 63 19.25 -2.55 -7.77
N ASN A 64 19.78 -1.84 -8.75
CA ASN A 64 20.96 -0.99 -8.53
C ASN A 64 20.59 0.45 -8.17
N GLY A 65 19.33 0.71 -7.87
CA GLY A 65 18.91 2.00 -7.34
C GLY A 65 18.48 3.06 -8.34
N ALA A 66 18.42 2.71 -9.62
CA ALA A 66 17.97 3.67 -10.64
C ALA A 66 16.44 3.76 -10.65
N LEU A 67 15.92 4.97 -10.66
CA LEU A 67 14.47 5.20 -10.76
C LEU A 67 14.00 4.78 -12.16
N VAL A 68 13.05 3.85 -12.22
CA VAL A 68 12.53 3.36 -13.50
C VAL A 68 11.10 3.79 -13.78
N ALA A 69 10.32 4.09 -12.74
CA ALA A 69 8.95 4.54 -12.92
C ALA A 69 8.45 5.31 -11.71
N THR A 70 7.61 6.32 -11.96
CA THR A 70 6.81 6.95 -10.93
C THR A 70 5.37 6.59 -11.24
N ILE A 71 4.76 5.79 -10.39
CA ILE A 71 3.43 5.26 -10.64
C ILE A 71 2.35 6.21 -10.15
N LEU A 72 2.64 6.92 -9.07
CA LEU A 72 1.68 7.79 -8.42
C LEU A 72 2.43 8.98 -7.83
N ASN A 73 1.85 10.16 -7.98
CA ASN A 73 2.37 11.37 -7.33
C ASN A 73 1.23 12.36 -7.25
N LYS A 74 0.46 12.28 -6.15
CA LYS A 74 -0.66 13.18 -5.96
C LYS A 74 -1.11 13.18 -4.52
N GLN A 75 -1.94 14.14 -4.20
CA GLN A 75 -2.52 14.22 -2.87
C GLN A 75 -3.60 13.15 -2.71
N LEU A 76 -3.52 12.39 -1.63
CA LEU A 76 -4.50 11.37 -1.29
C LEU A 76 -5.06 11.62 0.10
N ASP A 77 -6.34 11.31 0.26
CA ASP A 77 -6.98 11.35 1.56
C ASP A 77 -6.58 10.12 2.36
N THR A 78 -6.96 10.10 3.62
CA THR A 78 -6.79 8.92 4.46
C THR A 78 -7.59 7.75 3.84
N GLY A 79 -7.02 6.56 3.88
CA GLY A 79 -7.67 5.38 3.32
C GLY A 79 -6.68 4.31 2.89
N THR A 80 -7.22 3.21 2.37
CA THR A 80 -6.45 2.11 1.83
C THR A 80 -6.55 2.12 0.32
N TYR A 81 -5.42 1.99 -0.36
CA TYR A 81 -5.33 2.13 -1.81
C TYR A 81 -4.69 0.92 -2.46
N ASP A 82 -5.18 0.57 -3.65
CA ASP A 82 -4.59 -0.44 -4.52
C ASP A 82 -4.15 0.28 -5.79
N ILE A 83 -2.86 0.33 -6.04
CA ILE A 83 -2.31 1.03 -7.19
C ILE A 83 -1.72 -0.01 -8.14
N SER A 84 -2.24 -0.04 -9.38
CA SER A 84 -1.77 -1.00 -10.38
C SER A 84 -0.49 -0.52 -11.04
N TRP A 85 0.39 -1.49 -11.33
CA TRP A 85 1.57 -1.25 -12.14
C TRP A 85 1.69 -2.34 -13.19
N ASN A 86 1.97 -1.94 -14.42
CA ASN A 86 1.98 -2.85 -15.57
C ASN A 86 3.39 -3.32 -15.94
N GLY A 87 4.38 -3.09 -15.09
CA GLY A 87 5.75 -3.52 -15.37
C GLY A 87 6.49 -2.67 -16.40
N ARG A 88 5.96 -1.48 -16.69
CA ARG A 88 6.60 -0.59 -17.65
C ARG A 88 7.25 0.58 -16.96
N GLY A 89 8.39 0.99 -17.48
CA GLY A 89 9.07 2.18 -17.00
C GLY A 89 8.46 3.45 -17.57
N THR A 90 8.99 4.59 -17.14
CA THR A 90 8.58 5.91 -17.63
C THR A 90 8.66 5.94 -19.15
N GLY A 91 7.63 6.52 -19.79
CA GLY A 91 7.54 6.56 -21.23
C GLY A 91 7.17 5.23 -21.85
N ASN A 92 6.54 4.35 -21.07
CA ASN A 92 6.12 3.02 -21.51
C ASN A 92 7.30 2.11 -21.87
N LYS A 93 8.44 2.35 -21.26
CA LYS A 93 9.66 1.60 -21.53
C LYS A 93 9.53 0.15 -21.07
N ILE A 94 9.96 -0.78 -21.89
CA ILE A 94 9.97 -2.20 -21.55
C ILE A 94 11.11 -2.47 -20.56
N LEU A 95 10.78 -3.11 -19.46
CA LEU A 95 11.75 -3.44 -18.43
C LEU A 95 12.04 -4.94 -18.45
N PRO A 96 13.26 -5.36 -18.11
CA PRO A 96 13.61 -6.78 -18.06
C PRO A 96 12.98 -7.45 -16.84
N SER A 97 12.83 -8.77 -16.91
CA SER A 97 12.49 -9.57 -15.74
C SER A 97 13.53 -9.38 -14.65
N GLY A 98 13.10 -9.39 -13.42
CA GLY A 98 14.02 -9.25 -12.30
C GLY A 98 13.36 -8.67 -11.08
N MET A 99 14.21 -8.43 -10.08
CA MET A 99 13.78 -7.82 -8.82
C MET A 99 13.72 -6.31 -8.97
N TYR A 100 12.65 -5.73 -8.44
CA TYR A 100 12.47 -4.28 -8.39
C TYR A 100 12.13 -3.87 -6.97
N LEU A 101 12.55 -2.66 -6.63
CA LEU A 101 12.23 -2.07 -5.33
C LEU A 101 11.18 -1.01 -5.56
N TYR A 102 10.25 -0.87 -4.62
CA TYR A 102 9.32 0.23 -4.69
C TYR A 102 9.28 0.98 -3.37
N GLU A 103 8.94 2.26 -3.48
CA GLU A 103 9.01 3.18 -2.36
C GLU A 103 7.76 4.03 -2.35
N ILE A 104 7.11 4.09 -1.20
CA ILE A 104 5.95 4.96 -1.00
C ILE A 104 6.37 6.05 -0.03
N LYS A 105 6.22 7.30 -0.46
CA LYS A 105 6.56 8.47 0.35
C LYS A 105 5.29 9.22 0.68
N SER A 106 5.12 9.57 1.94
CA SER A 106 4.04 10.43 2.40
C SER A 106 4.67 11.50 3.29
N ASP A 107 4.79 12.71 2.74
CA ASP A 107 5.55 13.79 3.37
C ASP A 107 6.99 13.33 3.63
N ASN A 108 7.40 13.24 4.90
CA ASN A 108 8.76 12.82 5.27
C ASN A 108 8.88 11.34 5.55
N ARG A 109 7.79 10.59 5.40
CA ARG A 109 7.78 9.17 5.76
C ARG A 109 7.95 8.33 4.52
N VAL A 110 8.68 7.22 4.65
CA VAL A 110 9.03 6.35 3.54
C VAL A 110 8.78 4.90 3.93
N LEU A 111 8.12 4.16 3.06
CA LEU A 111 7.97 2.71 3.17
C LEU A 111 8.54 2.08 1.90
N GLN A 112 9.13 0.91 2.03
CA GLN A 112 9.78 0.23 0.92
C GLN A 112 9.39 -1.22 0.85
N GLY A 113 9.34 -1.76 -0.37
CA GLY A 113 9.08 -3.16 -0.60
C GLY A 113 9.84 -3.67 -1.81
N LYS A 114 9.83 -4.99 -1.97
CA LYS A 114 10.48 -5.66 -3.10
C LYS A 114 9.45 -6.46 -3.86
N MET A 115 9.62 -6.56 -5.17
CA MET A 115 8.75 -7.37 -6.01
C MET A 115 9.55 -8.01 -7.13
N LEU A 116 9.09 -9.16 -7.58
CA LEU A 116 9.75 -9.91 -8.64
C LEU A 116 8.87 -9.89 -9.89
N PHE A 117 9.43 -9.35 -10.97
CA PHE A 117 8.76 -9.27 -12.26
C PHE A 117 9.27 -10.42 -13.14
N LEU A 118 8.36 -11.27 -13.60
CA LEU A 118 8.67 -12.38 -14.49
C LEU A 118 7.89 -12.19 -15.79
N LYS A 119 8.60 -12.16 -16.88
CA LYS A 119 7.95 -12.08 -18.19
C LYS A 119 7.53 -13.45 -18.68
#